data_ed07f441381aa912a4c9bdce79d3202f
#
_entry.id   ed07f441381aa912a4c9bdce79d3202f
#
_cell.length_a   1.000
_cell.length_b   1.000
_cell.length_c   1.000
_cell.angle_alpha   90.00
_cell.angle_beta   90.00
_cell.angle_gamma   90.00
#
_symmetry.space_group_name_H-M   'P 1'
#
loop_
_entity.id
_entity.type
_entity.pdbx_description
1 polymer ?
#
loop_
_entity_poly.entity_id
_entity_poly.type
_entity_poly.pdbx_seq_one_letter_code
_entity_poly.pdbx_strand_id
1 'polypeptide(L)'
;IFIPGGPCGEIALHAAELFHQGYAPLLIPSGCHSILDPVYRGARSPEKYRGREFPTEADFFSSILMEKGVPAENILPERQATFTYENAIYTRKLTDALGLTIRTALLSCQAYHARRALLYYQALFPETRILVTPTVTQGIRREDWFGRPRTIDLVLQEVEHCGSQFHEILKKYPEPAIPVR
;
A
#
# COMPACT_ATOMS: atom_id res chain seq x y z
N ILE A 1 -9.69 4.39 1.24
CA ILE A 1 -8.32 4.41 0.66
C ILE A 1 -7.54 3.25 1.24
N PHE A 2 -7.01 2.36 0.40
CA PHE A 2 -6.06 1.32 0.80
C PHE A 2 -4.64 1.90 0.80
N ILE A 3 -3.88 1.64 1.87
CA ILE A 3 -2.54 2.19 2.06
C ILE A 3 -1.62 1.02 2.48
N PRO A 4 -1.03 0.27 1.52
CA PRO A 4 -0.12 -0.82 1.83
C PRO A 4 1.14 -0.32 2.55
N GLY A 5 1.62 -1.12 3.50
CA GLY A 5 2.70 -0.80 4.41
C GLY A 5 4.03 -0.44 3.76
N GLY A 6 4.88 0.19 4.53
CA GLY A 6 6.22 0.58 4.12
C GLY A 6 6.80 1.73 4.92
N PRO A 7 8.08 2.07 4.67
CA PRO A 7 8.80 3.06 5.47
C PRO A 7 8.67 4.51 4.95
N CYS A 8 7.87 4.76 3.92
CA CYS A 8 7.78 6.07 3.26
C CYS A 8 6.46 6.78 3.60
N GLY A 9 6.50 7.74 4.50
CA GLY A 9 5.32 8.46 5.00
C GLY A 9 4.61 9.35 3.98
N GLU A 10 5.26 9.66 2.85
CA GLU A 10 4.66 10.41 1.74
C GLU A 10 3.37 9.76 1.24
N ILE A 11 3.26 8.43 1.34
CA ILE A 11 2.07 7.67 0.94
C ILE A 11 0.88 8.05 1.83
N ALA A 12 1.09 8.09 3.15
CA ALA A 12 0.05 8.47 4.10
C ALA A 12 -0.28 9.97 4.03
N LEU A 13 0.72 10.83 3.76
CA LEU A 13 0.49 12.26 3.51
C LEU A 13 -0.43 12.47 2.31
N HIS A 14 -0.16 11.79 1.20
CA HIS A 14 -1.02 11.85 0.01
C HIS A 14 -2.42 11.28 0.28
N ALA A 15 -2.51 10.18 1.03
CA ALA A 15 -3.81 9.62 1.40
C ALA A 15 -4.65 10.60 2.27
N ALA A 16 -4.02 11.35 3.17
CA ALA A 16 -4.69 12.39 3.94
C ALA A 16 -5.21 13.53 3.06
N GLU A 17 -4.43 13.95 2.05
CA GLU A 17 -4.87 14.95 1.07
C GLU A 17 -6.12 14.49 0.31
N LEU A 18 -6.13 13.23 -0.17
CA LEU A 18 -7.27 12.64 -0.85
C LEU A 18 -8.51 12.55 0.05
N PHE A 19 -8.32 12.24 1.34
CA PHE A 19 -9.41 12.24 2.32
C PHE A 19 -10.02 13.64 2.48
N HIS A 20 -9.20 14.67 2.68
CA HIS A 20 -9.69 16.05 2.83
C HIS A 20 -10.33 16.61 1.56
N GLN A 21 -9.96 16.09 0.39
CA GLN A 21 -10.64 16.40 -0.88
C GLN A 21 -11.97 15.65 -1.05
N GLY A 22 -12.35 14.80 -0.08
CA GLY A 22 -13.63 14.09 -0.08
C GLY A 22 -13.68 12.85 -0.98
N TYR A 23 -12.53 12.33 -1.46
CA TYR A 23 -12.51 11.17 -2.36
C TYR A 23 -12.92 9.86 -1.69
N ALA A 24 -12.72 9.72 -0.39
CA ALA A 24 -13.12 8.52 0.34
C ALA A 24 -13.32 8.79 1.84
N PRO A 25 -14.29 8.16 2.49
CA PRO A 25 -14.59 8.37 3.91
C PRO A 25 -13.70 7.56 4.86
N LEU A 26 -13.03 6.49 4.37
CA LEU A 26 -12.25 5.56 5.19
C LEU A 26 -10.84 5.36 4.62
N LEU A 27 -9.87 5.23 5.53
CA LEU A 27 -8.48 4.95 5.23
C LEU A 27 -8.06 3.66 5.93
N ILE A 28 -7.43 2.75 5.21
CA ILE A 28 -6.99 1.45 5.72
C ILE A 28 -5.47 1.35 5.54
N PRO A 29 -4.67 1.91 6.48
CA PRO A 29 -3.25 1.64 6.52
C PRO A 29 -3.01 0.19 6.95
N SER A 30 -2.16 -0.52 6.22
CA SER A 30 -1.88 -1.93 6.44
C SER A 30 -0.37 -2.16 6.60
N GLY A 31 0.00 -3.09 7.44
CA GLY A 31 1.38 -3.55 7.62
C GLY A 31 1.83 -3.59 9.08
N CYS A 32 2.50 -4.69 9.43
CA CYS A 32 3.19 -4.87 10.71
C CYS A 32 4.66 -4.41 10.58
N HIS A 33 5.44 -5.21 9.90
CA HIS A 33 6.87 -5.00 9.60
C HIS A 33 7.25 -5.80 8.35
N SER A 34 8.46 -5.63 7.84
CA SER A 34 8.95 -6.47 6.74
C SER A 34 9.17 -7.91 7.19
N ILE A 35 8.82 -8.89 6.37
CA ILE A 35 9.12 -10.31 6.62
C ILE A 35 10.64 -10.57 6.81
N LEU A 36 11.49 -9.69 6.30
CA LEU A 36 12.95 -9.76 6.43
C LEU A 36 13.45 -9.19 7.77
N ASP A 37 12.57 -8.62 8.59
CA ASP A 37 12.94 -7.92 9.81
C ASP A 37 11.87 -8.15 10.89
N PRO A 38 12.21 -8.68 12.07
CA PRO A 38 11.22 -9.03 13.10
C PRO A 38 10.53 -7.83 13.76
N VAL A 39 10.98 -6.61 13.44
CA VAL A 39 10.43 -5.36 13.97
C VAL A 39 10.35 -4.30 12.87
N TYR A 40 9.43 -3.37 13.02
CA TYR A 40 9.41 -2.20 12.15
C TYR A 40 10.58 -1.27 12.48
N ARG A 41 11.45 -1.01 11.52
CA ARG A 41 12.67 -0.20 11.68
C ARG A 41 12.43 1.32 11.66
N GLY A 42 11.17 1.75 11.54
CA GLY A 42 10.79 3.14 11.49
C GLY A 42 10.80 3.78 10.10
N ALA A 43 10.52 5.06 10.09
CA ALA A 43 10.37 5.83 8.86
C ALA A 43 11.70 6.04 8.13
N ARG A 44 11.68 5.81 6.80
CA ARG A 44 12.78 6.20 5.91
C ARG A 44 12.63 7.66 5.46
N SER A 45 11.41 8.08 5.23
CA SER A 45 11.04 9.44 4.80
C SER A 45 9.60 9.78 5.22
N PRO A 46 9.22 11.07 5.29
CA PRO A 46 10.09 12.27 5.31
C PRO A 46 10.98 12.34 6.56
N GLU A 47 12.00 13.18 6.49
CA GLU A 47 13.02 13.38 7.56
C GLU A 47 12.40 13.60 8.94
N LYS A 48 11.33 14.37 9.03
CA LYS A 48 10.64 14.69 10.30
C LYS A 48 10.11 13.48 11.09
N TYR A 49 10.00 12.31 10.46
CA TYR A 49 9.56 11.08 11.12
C TYR A 49 10.69 10.11 11.43
N ARG A 50 11.91 10.39 10.94
CA ARG A 50 13.08 9.56 11.25
C ARG A 50 13.39 9.56 12.73
N GLY A 51 13.78 8.39 13.25
CA GLY A 51 14.08 8.22 14.67
C GLY A 51 12.86 8.17 15.61
N ARG A 52 11.64 8.34 15.07
CA ARG A 52 10.42 8.08 15.83
C ARG A 52 10.11 6.58 15.81
N GLU A 53 9.73 6.07 16.97
CA GLU A 53 9.35 4.65 17.11
C GLU A 53 7.86 4.46 16.92
N PHE A 54 7.52 3.41 16.18
CA PHE A 54 6.14 2.97 15.95
C PHE A 54 6.09 1.45 16.07
N PRO A 55 5.05 0.88 16.69
CA PRO A 55 4.91 -0.57 16.80
C PRO A 55 4.84 -1.28 15.45
N THR A 56 4.13 -0.67 14.48
CA THR A 56 3.91 -1.24 13.16
C THR A 56 3.95 -0.17 12.05
N GLU A 57 4.03 -0.61 10.79
CA GLU A 57 3.89 0.27 9.62
C GLU A 57 2.51 0.94 9.59
N ALA A 58 1.44 0.19 9.96
CA ALA A 58 0.09 0.73 10.06
C ALA A 58 -0.02 1.83 11.14
N ASP A 59 0.65 1.67 12.29
CA ASP A 59 0.67 2.70 13.34
C ASP A 59 1.45 3.93 12.89
N PHE A 60 2.55 3.75 12.17
CA PHE A 60 3.28 4.86 11.54
C PHE A 60 2.38 5.67 10.61
N PHE A 61 1.71 5.01 9.67
CA PHE A 61 0.80 5.70 8.76
C PHE A 61 -0.39 6.32 9.47
N SER A 62 -0.98 5.63 10.45
CA SER A 62 -2.08 6.16 11.26
C SER A 62 -1.67 7.43 12.00
N SER A 63 -0.45 7.48 12.54
CA SER A 63 0.06 8.68 13.21
C SER A 63 0.16 9.89 12.27
N ILE A 64 0.60 9.65 11.01
CA ILE A 64 0.66 10.70 9.99
C ILE A 64 -0.76 11.19 9.62
N LEU A 65 -1.69 10.26 9.42
CA LEU A 65 -3.06 10.58 9.07
C LEU A 65 -3.72 11.44 10.16
N MET A 66 -3.57 11.06 11.43
CA MET A 66 -4.08 11.83 12.57
C MET A 66 -3.39 13.20 12.69
N GLU A 67 -2.05 13.25 12.52
CA GLU A 67 -1.30 14.51 12.51
C GLU A 67 -1.79 15.47 11.41
N LYS A 68 -2.31 14.91 10.31
CA LYS A 68 -2.91 15.66 9.20
C LYS A 68 -4.42 15.93 9.38
N GLY A 69 -4.98 15.65 10.53
CA GLY A 69 -6.36 15.97 10.87
C GLY A 69 -7.40 14.97 10.35
N VAL A 70 -6.99 13.77 9.96
CA VAL A 70 -7.94 12.69 9.69
C VAL A 70 -8.47 12.17 11.03
N PRO A 71 -9.79 12.16 11.25
CA PRO A 71 -10.37 11.66 12.51
C PRO A 71 -10.05 10.17 12.71
N ALA A 72 -9.80 9.77 13.95
CA ALA A 72 -9.41 8.40 14.29
C ALA A 72 -10.46 7.37 13.87
N GLU A 73 -11.74 7.72 13.93
CA GLU A 73 -12.85 6.87 13.49
C GLU A 73 -12.88 6.59 11.97
N ASN A 74 -12.17 7.38 11.18
CA ASN A 74 -12.03 7.19 9.74
C ASN A 74 -10.79 6.36 9.37
N ILE A 75 -9.98 5.94 10.37
CA ILE A 75 -8.74 5.18 10.17
C ILE A 75 -8.95 3.75 10.70
N LEU A 76 -8.82 2.76 9.82
CA LEU A 76 -8.97 1.34 10.14
C LEU A 76 -7.63 0.62 9.96
N PRO A 77 -6.71 0.64 10.95
CA PRO A 77 -5.39 0.08 10.78
C PRO A 77 -5.37 -1.45 10.81
N GLU A 78 -4.71 -2.05 9.83
CA GLU A 78 -4.40 -3.47 9.76
C GLU A 78 -2.92 -3.68 10.17
N ARG A 79 -2.65 -4.50 11.18
CA ARG A 79 -1.34 -4.61 11.86
C ARG A 79 -0.67 -5.99 11.75
N GLN A 80 -1.12 -6.85 10.83
CA GLN A 80 -0.62 -8.23 10.76
C GLN A 80 0.31 -8.48 9.57
N ALA A 81 0.09 -7.75 8.46
CA ALA A 81 0.81 -7.98 7.22
C ALA A 81 2.32 -7.76 7.35
N THR A 82 3.11 -8.67 6.78
CA THR A 82 4.57 -8.61 6.77
C THR A 82 5.18 -8.48 5.37
N PHE A 83 4.36 -8.61 4.32
CA PHE A 83 4.76 -8.40 2.92
C PHE A 83 3.55 -7.98 2.07
N THR A 84 3.84 -7.52 0.86
CA THR A 84 2.85 -6.82 0.02
C THR A 84 1.56 -7.60 -0.24
N TYR A 85 1.62 -8.91 -0.47
CA TYR A 85 0.42 -9.71 -0.68
C TYR A 85 -0.43 -9.82 0.59
N GLU A 86 0.21 -9.95 1.75
CA GLU A 86 -0.50 -9.95 3.04
C GLU A 86 -1.20 -8.61 3.31
N ASN A 87 -0.65 -7.48 2.88
CA ASN A 87 -1.37 -6.21 2.97
C ASN A 87 -2.77 -6.32 2.31
N ALA A 88 -2.86 -6.91 1.13
CA ALA A 88 -4.15 -7.11 0.46
C ALA A 88 -5.01 -8.16 1.17
N ILE A 89 -4.43 -9.30 1.60
CA ILE A 89 -5.15 -10.38 2.30
C ILE A 89 -5.77 -9.87 3.60
N TYR A 90 -4.98 -9.22 4.45
CA TYR A 90 -5.48 -8.76 5.75
C TYR A 90 -6.36 -7.53 5.64
N THR A 91 -6.15 -6.66 4.64
CA THR A 91 -7.12 -5.61 4.31
C THR A 91 -8.47 -6.23 3.93
N ARG A 92 -8.49 -7.30 3.09
CA ARG A 92 -9.73 -8.01 2.76
C ARG A 92 -10.39 -8.62 3.99
N LYS A 93 -9.64 -9.34 4.83
CA LYS A 93 -10.16 -9.91 6.07
C LYS A 93 -10.76 -8.85 6.99
N LEU A 94 -10.09 -7.70 7.14
CA LEU A 94 -10.57 -6.60 7.96
C LEU A 94 -11.88 -6.03 7.41
N THR A 95 -11.96 -5.77 6.12
CA THR A 95 -13.18 -5.23 5.49
C THR A 95 -14.34 -6.21 5.58
N ASP A 96 -14.10 -7.50 5.39
CA ASP A 96 -15.12 -8.56 5.52
C ASP A 96 -15.62 -8.66 6.98
N ALA A 97 -14.72 -8.66 7.95
CA ALA A 97 -15.07 -8.71 9.38
C ALA A 97 -15.91 -7.51 9.84
N LEU A 98 -15.71 -6.36 9.21
CA LEU A 98 -16.50 -5.14 9.47
C LEU A 98 -17.76 -5.04 8.60
N GLY A 99 -18.04 -6.02 7.75
CA GLY A 99 -19.19 -6.01 6.85
C GLY A 99 -19.15 -4.90 5.78
N LEU A 100 -17.94 -4.42 5.44
CA LEU A 100 -17.77 -3.34 4.48
C LEU A 100 -17.82 -3.85 3.03
N THR A 101 -18.72 -3.33 2.25
CA THR A 101 -18.77 -3.57 0.80
C THR A 101 -18.04 -2.45 0.06
N ILE A 102 -16.86 -2.72 -0.47
CA ILE A 102 -16.02 -1.74 -1.15
C ILE A 102 -16.28 -1.79 -2.65
N ARG A 103 -17.04 -0.86 -3.20
CA ARG A 103 -17.31 -0.76 -4.65
C ARG A 103 -16.20 -0.05 -5.41
N THR A 104 -15.62 0.99 -4.78
CA THR A 104 -14.50 1.74 -5.35
C THR A 104 -13.47 2.00 -4.26
N ALA A 105 -12.20 1.80 -4.57
CA ALA A 105 -11.10 2.09 -3.68
C ALA A 105 -10.02 2.90 -4.39
N LEU A 106 -9.40 3.82 -3.66
CA LEU A 106 -8.13 4.42 -4.06
C LEU A 106 -7.01 3.58 -3.43
N LEU A 107 -5.97 3.28 -4.20
CA LEU A 107 -4.78 2.59 -3.74
C LEU A 107 -3.63 3.60 -3.70
N SER A 108 -3.36 4.15 -2.50
CA SER A 108 -2.23 5.05 -2.26
C SER A 108 -0.98 4.23 -1.98
N CYS A 109 0.01 4.28 -2.87
CA CYS A 109 1.21 3.46 -2.78
C CYS A 109 2.41 4.12 -3.45
N GLN A 110 3.62 3.56 -3.27
CA GLN A 110 4.82 4.04 -3.94
C GLN A 110 4.71 3.87 -5.46
N ALA A 111 5.08 4.90 -6.22
CA ALA A 111 4.90 4.93 -7.67
C ALA A 111 5.56 3.75 -8.39
N TYR A 112 6.81 3.43 -8.08
CA TYR A 112 7.52 2.32 -8.72
C TYR A 112 7.01 0.93 -8.32
N HIS A 113 6.29 0.82 -7.19
CA HIS A 113 5.68 -0.39 -6.66
C HIS A 113 4.20 -0.57 -7.10
N ALA A 114 3.60 0.46 -7.70
CA ALA A 114 2.17 0.58 -7.92
C ALA A 114 1.55 -0.60 -8.71
N ARG A 115 2.25 -1.12 -9.72
CA ARG A 115 1.75 -2.25 -10.52
C ARG A 115 1.60 -3.50 -9.68
N ARG A 116 2.61 -3.86 -8.89
CA ARG A 116 2.58 -5.06 -8.04
C ARG A 116 1.51 -4.95 -6.94
N ALA A 117 1.42 -3.80 -6.27
CA ALA A 117 0.37 -3.56 -5.30
C ALA A 117 -1.03 -3.71 -5.93
N LEU A 118 -1.26 -3.08 -7.09
CA LEU A 118 -2.54 -3.19 -7.79
C LEU A 118 -2.93 -4.63 -8.09
N LEU A 119 -2.01 -5.43 -8.62
CA LEU A 119 -2.26 -6.84 -8.94
C LEU A 119 -2.76 -7.63 -7.72
N TYR A 120 -2.16 -7.45 -6.55
CA TYR A 120 -2.59 -8.13 -5.33
C TYR A 120 -3.97 -7.68 -4.85
N TYR A 121 -4.20 -6.37 -4.82
CA TYR A 121 -5.49 -5.87 -4.40
C TYR A 121 -6.61 -6.25 -5.39
N GLN A 122 -6.36 -6.25 -6.70
CA GLN A 122 -7.34 -6.72 -7.69
C GLN A 122 -7.69 -8.19 -7.51
N ALA A 123 -6.69 -9.04 -7.20
CA ALA A 123 -6.94 -10.46 -6.95
C ALA A 123 -7.80 -10.71 -5.71
N LEU A 124 -7.65 -9.90 -4.65
CA LEU A 124 -8.40 -10.05 -3.39
C LEU A 124 -9.73 -9.26 -3.38
N PHE A 125 -9.88 -8.28 -4.24
CA PHE A 125 -11.07 -7.42 -4.37
C PHE A 125 -11.55 -7.41 -5.83
N PRO A 126 -11.93 -8.56 -6.42
CA PRO A 126 -12.32 -8.64 -7.84
C PRO A 126 -13.57 -7.82 -8.15
N GLU A 127 -14.44 -7.58 -7.15
CA GLU A 127 -15.66 -6.79 -7.26
C GLU A 127 -15.43 -5.27 -7.13
N THR A 128 -14.23 -4.86 -6.72
CA THR A 128 -13.90 -3.46 -6.42
C THR A 128 -13.21 -2.79 -7.60
N ARG A 129 -13.71 -1.63 -8.00
CA ARG A 129 -12.97 -0.75 -8.92
C ARG A 129 -11.82 -0.08 -8.16
N ILE A 130 -10.58 -0.47 -8.44
CA ILE A 130 -9.40 0.10 -7.79
C ILE A 130 -8.75 1.14 -8.71
N LEU A 131 -8.59 2.35 -8.18
CA LEU A 131 -7.89 3.46 -8.83
C LEU A 131 -6.57 3.70 -8.10
N VAL A 132 -5.46 3.56 -8.81
CA VAL A 132 -4.13 3.76 -8.22
C VAL A 132 -3.81 5.24 -8.14
N THR A 133 -3.41 5.71 -6.96
CA THR A 133 -2.95 7.08 -6.69
C THR A 133 -1.50 7.02 -6.23
N PRO A 134 -0.55 6.92 -7.19
CA PRO A 134 0.85 6.65 -6.87
C PRO A 134 1.56 7.88 -6.33
N THR A 135 2.43 7.67 -5.34
CA THR A 135 3.25 8.72 -4.72
C THR A 135 4.71 8.51 -5.05
N VAL A 136 5.39 9.57 -5.48
CA VAL A 136 6.84 9.54 -5.68
C VAL A 136 7.54 9.41 -4.34
N THR A 137 8.32 8.35 -4.18
CA THR A 137 9.15 8.10 -2.99
C THR A 137 10.58 7.81 -3.43
N GLN A 138 11.55 8.04 -2.54
CA GLN A 138 12.97 7.77 -2.80
C GLN A 138 13.53 8.45 -4.07
N GLY A 139 12.86 9.48 -4.59
CA GLY A 139 13.24 10.18 -5.82
C GLY A 139 13.05 9.35 -7.09
N ILE A 140 12.26 8.27 -7.04
CA ILE A 140 11.98 7.41 -8.22
C ILE A 140 10.76 7.97 -8.93
N ARG A 141 10.98 8.63 -10.08
CA ARG A 141 9.96 9.28 -10.90
C ARG A 141 9.81 8.57 -12.23
N ARG A 142 8.64 8.70 -12.83
CA ARG A 142 8.32 8.14 -14.14
C ARG A 142 9.27 8.63 -15.23
N GLU A 143 9.69 9.88 -15.14
CA GLU A 143 10.44 10.59 -16.18
C GLU A 143 11.94 10.28 -16.14
N ASP A 144 12.51 9.83 -15.00
CA ASP A 144 13.96 9.77 -14.80
C ASP A 144 14.48 8.53 -14.04
N TRP A 145 13.61 7.54 -13.73
CA TRP A 145 14.03 6.34 -12.99
C TRP A 145 15.14 5.54 -13.69
N PHE A 146 15.21 5.62 -15.02
CA PHE A 146 16.21 4.93 -15.85
C PHE A 146 17.57 5.66 -15.89
N GLY A 147 17.68 6.85 -15.29
CA GLY A 147 18.90 7.67 -15.32
C GLY A 147 19.98 7.25 -14.31
N ARG A 148 19.69 6.32 -13.39
CA ARG A 148 20.64 5.91 -12.33
C ARG A 148 20.56 4.39 -12.08
N PRO A 149 21.71 3.70 -11.95
CA PRO A 149 21.73 2.24 -11.72
C PRO A 149 20.80 1.80 -10.58
N ARG A 150 20.90 2.43 -9.41
CA ARG A 150 20.08 2.08 -8.25
C ARG A 150 18.58 2.15 -8.52
N THR A 151 18.11 3.17 -9.25
CA THR A 151 16.67 3.33 -9.52
C THR A 151 16.20 2.38 -10.62
N ILE A 152 17.07 2.04 -11.57
CA ILE A 152 16.85 0.97 -12.56
C ILE A 152 16.64 -0.36 -11.85
N ASP A 153 17.58 -0.73 -10.96
CA ASP A 153 17.51 -2.00 -10.21
C ASP A 153 16.21 -2.11 -9.42
N LEU A 154 15.82 -1.05 -8.70
CA LEU A 154 14.60 -1.05 -7.91
C LEU A 154 13.32 -1.20 -8.76
N VAL A 155 13.25 -0.52 -9.90
CA VAL A 155 12.08 -0.62 -10.80
C VAL A 155 12.02 -1.98 -11.48
N LEU A 156 13.15 -2.49 -11.99
CA LEU A 156 13.18 -3.79 -12.65
C LEU A 156 12.92 -4.94 -11.66
N GLN A 157 13.40 -4.84 -10.43
CA GLN A 157 13.07 -5.80 -9.37
C GLN A 157 11.55 -5.86 -9.12
N GLU A 158 10.84 -4.74 -9.14
CA GLU A 158 9.37 -4.74 -9.04
C GLU A 158 8.70 -5.44 -10.22
N VAL A 159 9.24 -5.29 -11.44
CA VAL A 159 8.74 -5.99 -12.65
C VAL A 159 8.97 -7.50 -12.54
N GLU A 160 10.15 -7.91 -12.09
CA GLU A 160 10.48 -9.32 -11.85
C GLU A 160 9.55 -9.94 -10.78
N HIS A 161 9.30 -9.22 -9.69
CA HIS A 161 8.38 -9.65 -8.65
C HIS A 161 6.93 -9.76 -9.17
N CYS A 162 6.50 -8.91 -10.08
CA CYS A 162 5.19 -9.06 -10.73
C CYS A 162 5.10 -10.39 -11.48
N GLY A 163 6.14 -10.79 -12.20
CA GLY A 163 6.17 -12.08 -12.91
C GLY A 163 6.25 -13.27 -11.96
N SER A 164 7.28 -13.31 -11.12
CA SER A 164 7.59 -14.48 -10.27
C SER A 164 6.54 -14.74 -9.19
N GLN A 165 6.10 -13.71 -8.46
CA GLN A 165 5.17 -13.87 -7.35
C GLN A 165 3.74 -14.11 -7.84
N PHE A 166 3.31 -13.42 -8.90
CA PHE A 166 1.95 -13.57 -9.44
C PHE A 166 1.74 -14.90 -10.16
N HIS A 167 2.77 -15.47 -10.76
CA HIS A 167 2.70 -16.75 -11.43
C HIS A 167 2.06 -17.83 -10.54
N GLU A 168 2.52 -17.98 -9.30
CA GLU A 168 2.00 -18.98 -8.37
C GLU A 168 0.59 -18.64 -7.84
N ILE A 169 0.28 -17.35 -7.75
CA ILE A 169 -1.06 -16.90 -7.35
C ILE A 169 -2.06 -17.22 -8.46
N LEU A 170 -1.78 -16.86 -9.69
CA LEU A 170 -2.68 -17.08 -10.83
C LEU A 170 -2.94 -18.56 -11.08
N LYS A 171 -1.96 -19.44 -10.89
CA LYS A 171 -2.14 -20.88 -11.00
C LYS A 171 -3.17 -21.47 -10.01
N LYS A 172 -3.36 -20.82 -8.87
CA LYS A 172 -4.31 -21.26 -7.83
C LYS A 172 -5.76 -20.84 -8.12
N TYR A 173 -5.97 -19.96 -9.08
CA TYR A 173 -7.30 -19.49 -9.49
C TYR A 173 -7.69 -20.14 -10.83
N PRO A 174 -8.61 -21.13 -10.83
CA PRO A 174 -9.03 -21.85 -12.06
C PRO A 174 -9.87 -20.97 -12.99
N GLU A 175 -10.41 -19.85 -12.51
CA GLU A 175 -11.14 -18.88 -13.31
C GLU A 175 -10.43 -17.52 -13.28
N PRO A 176 -10.60 -16.66 -14.31
CA PRO A 176 -9.92 -15.37 -14.35
C PRO A 176 -10.38 -14.51 -13.18
N ALA A 177 -9.54 -14.50 -12.13
CA ALA A 177 -9.73 -13.63 -10.95
C ALA A 177 -9.56 -12.14 -11.27
N ILE A 178 -9.04 -11.83 -12.47
CA ILE A 178 -8.85 -10.47 -12.96
C ILE A 178 -9.73 -10.31 -14.21
N PRO A 179 -10.80 -9.50 -14.16
CA PRO A 179 -11.56 -9.16 -15.35
C PRO A 179 -10.62 -8.48 -16.35
N VAL A 180 -10.41 -9.12 -17.50
CA VAL A 180 -9.75 -8.47 -18.64
C VAL A 180 -10.76 -7.45 -19.19
N ARG A 181 -10.52 -6.18 -18.93
CA ARG A 181 -11.26 -5.07 -19.52
C ARG A 181 -10.40 -4.34 -20.52
#